data_26ab8521193427652f4636e8333b2626
#
_entry.id   26ab8521193427652f4636e8333b2626
#
_cell.length_a   1.000
_cell.length_b   1.000
_cell.length_c   1.000
_cell.angle_alpha   90.00
_cell.angle_beta   90.00
_cell.angle_gamma   90.00
#
_symmetry.space_group_name_H-M   'P 1'
#
loop_
_entity.id
_entity.type
_entity.pdbx_description
1 polymer ?
#
loop_
_entity_poly.entity_id
_entity_poly.type
_entity_poly.pdbx_seq_one_letter_code
_entity_poly.pdbx_strand_id
1 'polypeptide(L)'
;MNTYSTSLPRAVFGVAAGVMTGSVLVMLWSFVGMTQVDEHWLRHALSVFRFAAGVWAAGLILLASVPWALLHYYGLRGWPIAIVLGVVLTFVVVFGFLTNGFGAYSAQYDVSIADSGGPTWVRGRLTPHGWFEAFQFAAICSAVGAVVALAVWRVAYRRETGEATGRS
;
A
#
# COMPACT_ATOMS: atom_id res chain seq x y z
N MET A 1 28.33 -10.87 -0.18
CA MET A 1 27.00 -10.42 0.27
C MET A 1 26.88 -8.94 -0.09
N ASN A 2 25.80 -8.53 -0.78
CA ASN A 2 25.58 -7.12 -1.09
C ASN A 2 25.17 -6.40 0.21
N THR A 3 25.99 -5.47 0.66
CA THR A 3 25.69 -4.62 1.82
C THR A 3 24.92 -3.38 1.36
N TYR A 4 23.78 -3.13 1.98
CA TYR A 4 22.96 -1.95 1.73
C TYR A 4 22.99 -1.04 2.96
N SER A 5 23.25 0.25 2.75
CA SER A 5 23.20 1.27 3.81
C SER A 5 22.07 2.25 3.60
N THR A 6 21.56 2.77 4.71
CA THR A 6 20.57 3.85 4.70
C THR A 6 20.98 4.92 5.73
N SER A 7 20.46 6.12 5.57
CA SER A 7 20.58 7.22 6.52
C SER A 7 19.20 7.81 6.79
N LEU A 8 19.03 8.48 7.92
CA LEU A 8 17.76 9.10 8.28
C LEU A 8 17.19 10.01 7.16
N PRO A 9 17.97 10.92 6.53
CA PRO A 9 17.43 11.69 5.41
C PRO A 9 16.94 10.83 4.25
N ARG A 10 17.66 9.77 3.90
CA ARG A 10 17.25 8.85 2.83
C ARG A 10 15.99 8.08 3.19
N ALA A 11 15.84 7.67 4.44
CA ALA A 11 14.60 7.03 4.90
C ALA A 11 13.40 7.98 4.74
N VAL A 12 13.56 9.27 5.11
CA VAL A 12 12.52 10.29 4.93
C VAL A 12 12.19 10.50 3.46
N PHE A 13 13.20 10.63 2.59
CA PHE A 13 12.98 10.74 1.14
C PHE A 13 12.35 9.46 0.57
N GLY A 14 12.70 8.29 1.09
CA GLY A 14 12.07 7.03 0.73
C GLY A 14 10.57 7.03 1.04
N VAL A 15 10.19 7.44 2.25
CA VAL A 15 8.78 7.57 2.64
C VAL A 15 8.07 8.57 1.74
N ALA A 16 8.64 9.74 1.47
CA ALA A 16 8.05 10.73 0.57
C ALA A 16 7.86 10.16 -0.84
N ALA A 17 8.84 9.43 -1.38
CA ALA A 17 8.72 8.77 -2.68
C ALA A 17 7.60 7.73 -2.67
N GLY A 18 7.45 6.95 -1.59
CA GLY A 18 6.35 5.99 -1.44
C GLY A 18 4.98 6.66 -1.41
N VAL A 19 4.83 7.74 -0.63
CA VAL A 19 3.58 8.53 -0.58
C VAL A 19 3.23 9.05 -1.97
N MET A 20 4.18 9.66 -2.67
CA MET A 20 3.96 10.18 -4.02
C MET A 20 3.56 9.08 -5.00
N THR A 21 4.29 7.96 -5.00
CA THR A 21 4.01 6.83 -5.89
C THR A 21 2.61 6.26 -5.63
N GLY A 22 2.26 5.98 -4.37
CA GLY A 22 0.95 5.45 -4.01
C GLY A 22 -0.18 6.40 -4.35
N SER A 23 0.00 7.71 -4.10
CA SER A 23 -1.02 8.73 -4.41
C SER A 23 -1.26 8.87 -5.91
N VAL A 24 -0.21 8.86 -6.71
CA VAL A 24 -0.32 8.90 -8.18
C VAL A 24 -1.02 7.65 -8.70
N LEU A 25 -0.67 6.46 -8.20
CA LEU A 25 -1.32 5.22 -8.64
C LEU A 25 -2.82 5.19 -8.29
N VAL A 26 -3.20 5.62 -7.08
CA VAL A 26 -4.62 5.72 -6.68
C VAL A 26 -5.35 6.76 -7.52
N MET A 27 -4.72 7.92 -7.78
CA MET A 27 -5.28 8.95 -8.63
C MET A 27 -5.50 8.41 -10.06
N LEU A 28 -4.50 7.75 -10.66
CA LEU A 28 -4.64 7.15 -11.99
C LEU A 28 -5.74 6.07 -12.02
N TRP A 29 -5.80 5.25 -10.97
CA TRP A 29 -6.86 4.25 -10.83
C TRP A 29 -8.25 4.88 -10.81
N SER A 30 -8.43 6.04 -10.17
CA SER A 30 -9.73 6.73 -10.10
C SER A 30 -10.27 7.19 -11.46
N PHE A 31 -9.41 7.26 -12.50
CA PHE A 31 -9.82 7.56 -13.87
C PHE A 31 -10.14 6.31 -14.70
N VAL A 32 -9.80 5.11 -14.20
CA VAL A 32 -10.15 3.86 -14.90
C VAL A 32 -11.67 3.67 -14.83
N GLY A 33 -12.30 3.64 -16.00
CA GLY A 33 -13.77 3.51 -16.11
C GLY A 33 -14.52 4.84 -16.24
N MET A 34 -13.86 5.99 -16.11
CA MET A 34 -14.49 7.27 -16.48
C MET A 34 -14.68 7.36 -17.98
N THR A 35 -15.92 7.38 -18.43
CA THR A 35 -16.28 7.50 -19.86
C THR A 35 -16.26 8.95 -20.36
N GLN A 36 -16.32 9.92 -19.44
CA GLN A 36 -16.29 11.34 -19.77
C GLN A 36 -15.42 12.08 -18.75
N VAL A 37 -14.53 12.92 -19.26
CA VAL A 37 -13.73 13.85 -18.44
C VAL A 37 -14.49 15.18 -18.45
N ASP A 38 -15.13 15.50 -17.32
CA ASP A 38 -15.83 16.79 -17.14
C ASP A 38 -14.86 17.93 -16.84
N GLU A 39 -15.38 19.17 -16.82
CA GLU A 39 -14.58 20.36 -16.52
C GLU A 39 -13.98 20.38 -15.10
N HIS A 40 -14.44 19.47 -14.21
CA HIS A 40 -14.01 19.40 -12.81
C HIS A 40 -12.98 18.30 -12.55
N TRP A 41 -12.50 17.62 -13.61
CA TRP A 41 -11.57 16.50 -13.49
C TRP A 41 -10.31 16.83 -12.66
N LEU A 42 -9.77 18.06 -12.83
CA LEU A 42 -8.57 18.48 -12.08
C LEU A 42 -8.85 18.59 -10.58
N ARG A 43 -10.01 19.14 -10.21
CA ARG A 43 -10.42 19.23 -8.80
C ARG A 43 -10.61 17.83 -8.20
N HIS A 44 -11.23 16.93 -8.96
CA HIS A 44 -11.38 15.53 -8.56
C HIS A 44 -10.02 14.86 -8.36
N ALA A 45 -9.12 14.95 -9.35
CA ALA A 45 -7.77 14.41 -9.30
C ALA A 45 -6.98 14.90 -8.07
N LEU A 46 -7.00 16.20 -7.81
CA LEU A 46 -6.32 16.80 -6.65
C LEU A 46 -6.93 16.34 -5.32
N SER A 47 -8.25 16.18 -5.26
CA SER A 47 -8.93 15.68 -4.06
C SER A 47 -8.54 14.24 -3.76
N VAL A 48 -8.59 13.36 -4.77
CA VAL A 48 -8.17 11.95 -4.66
C VAL A 48 -6.71 11.85 -4.28
N PHE A 49 -5.85 12.63 -4.93
CA PHE A 49 -4.42 12.65 -4.64
C PHE A 49 -4.14 13.04 -3.17
N ARG A 50 -4.76 14.12 -2.68
CA ARG A 50 -4.58 14.59 -1.30
C ARG A 50 -5.05 13.56 -0.28
N PHE A 51 -6.21 12.95 -0.52
CA PHE A 51 -6.74 11.89 0.34
C PHE A 51 -5.80 10.68 0.34
N ALA A 52 -5.39 10.20 -0.83
CA ALA A 52 -4.46 9.09 -0.96
C ALA A 52 -3.11 9.39 -0.30
N ALA A 53 -2.59 10.63 -0.43
CA ALA A 53 -1.35 11.03 0.22
C ALA A 53 -1.44 10.94 1.75
N GLY A 54 -2.55 11.37 2.33
CA GLY A 54 -2.80 11.21 3.77
C GLY A 54 -2.83 9.74 4.21
N VAL A 55 -3.54 8.89 3.47
CA VAL A 55 -3.65 7.45 3.75
C VAL A 55 -2.28 6.77 3.64
N TRP A 56 -1.53 7.00 2.55
CA TRP A 56 -0.20 6.42 2.37
C TRP A 56 0.80 6.93 3.40
N ALA A 57 0.78 8.22 3.74
CA ALA A 57 1.65 8.78 4.77
C ALA A 57 1.37 8.14 6.14
N ALA A 58 0.09 8.06 6.53
CA ALA A 58 -0.30 7.40 7.77
C ALA A 58 0.11 5.91 7.78
N GLY A 59 -0.17 5.17 6.70
CA GLY A 59 0.20 3.77 6.56
C GLY A 59 1.71 3.53 6.66
N LEU A 60 2.51 4.31 5.95
CA LEU A 60 3.97 4.16 5.96
C LEU A 60 4.58 4.56 7.32
N ILE A 61 4.08 5.64 7.93
CA ILE A 61 4.63 6.14 9.21
C ILE A 61 4.17 5.27 10.39
N LEU A 62 2.88 4.94 10.47
CA LEU A 62 2.33 4.26 11.65
C LEU A 62 2.44 2.74 11.58
N LEU A 63 2.23 2.16 10.39
CA LEU A 63 2.14 0.70 10.24
C LEU A 63 3.41 0.08 9.67
N ALA A 64 4.05 0.71 8.67
CA ALA A 64 5.21 0.13 8.03
C ALA A 64 6.54 0.44 8.73
N SER A 65 6.63 1.51 9.51
CA SER A 65 7.87 1.93 10.17
C SER A 65 8.41 0.89 11.16
N VAL A 66 7.54 0.29 11.97
CA VAL A 66 7.96 -0.70 12.99
C VAL A 66 8.47 -1.98 12.34
N PRO A 67 7.73 -2.67 11.46
CA PRO A 67 8.24 -3.85 10.76
C PRO A 67 9.51 -3.55 9.95
N TRP A 68 9.55 -2.38 9.30
CA TRP A 68 10.74 -1.97 8.54
C TRP A 68 11.97 -1.78 9.45
N ALA A 69 11.82 -1.14 10.62
CA ALA A 69 12.89 -0.98 11.59
C ALA A 69 13.39 -2.34 12.11
N LEU A 70 12.48 -3.28 12.41
CA LEU A 70 12.81 -4.64 12.81
C LEU A 70 13.61 -5.38 11.73
N LEU A 71 13.14 -5.35 10.48
CA LEU A 71 13.85 -5.97 9.36
C LEU A 71 15.25 -5.36 9.16
N HIS A 72 15.36 -4.03 9.32
CA HIS A 72 16.62 -3.34 9.26
C HIS A 72 17.58 -3.77 10.39
N TYR A 73 17.07 -3.93 11.60
CA TYR A 73 17.83 -4.41 12.76
C TYR A 73 18.36 -5.84 12.54
N TYR A 74 17.56 -6.73 11.97
CA TYR A 74 17.97 -8.10 11.62
C TYR A 74 18.83 -8.19 10.35
N GLY A 75 19.19 -7.08 9.74
CA GLY A 75 20.03 -7.06 8.54
C GLY A 75 19.31 -7.47 7.26
N LEU A 76 18.00 -7.63 7.30
CA LEU A 76 17.14 -8.02 6.17
C LEU A 76 16.82 -6.79 5.30
N ARG A 77 17.79 -6.35 4.51
CA ARG A 77 17.76 -5.07 3.75
C ARG A 77 17.53 -5.27 2.25
N GLY A 78 17.15 -6.46 1.82
CA GLY A 78 16.93 -6.80 0.41
C GLY A 78 15.62 -6.23 -0.14
N TRP A 79 15.62 -5.86 -1.42
CA TRP A 79 14.40 -5.41 -2.12
C TRP A 79 13.25 -6.44 -2.13
N PRO A 80 13.50 -7.78 -2.20
CA PRO A 80 12.39 -8.72 -2.18
C PRO A 80 11.62 -8.68 -0.85
N ILE A 81 12.35 -8.48 0.26
CA ILE A 81 11.76 -8.40 1.59
C ILE A 81 10.91 -7.14 1.73
N ALA A 82 11.38 -6.00 1.17
CA ALA A 82 10.59 -4.79 1.14
C ALA A 82 9.28 -4.97 0.36
N ILE A 83 9.31 -5.65 -0.80
CA ILE A 83 8.11 -5.97 -1.58
C ILE A 83 7.16 -6.86 -0.79
N VAL A 84 7.66 -7.95 -0.20
CA VAL A 84 6.82 -8.86 0.60
C VAL A 84 6.16 -8.10 1.76
N LEU A 85 6.91 -7.24 2.45
CA LEU A 85 6.38 -6.40 3.50
C LEU A 85 5.26 -5.48 2.99
N GLY A 86 5.48 -4.80 1.85
CA GLY A 86 4.48 -3.92 1.25
C GLY A 86 3.21 -4.66 0.83
N VAL A 87 3.35 -5.84 0.22
CA VAL A 87 2.23 -6.71 -0.17
C VAL A 87 1.43 -7.13 1.08
N VAL A 88 2.10 -7.69 2.07
CA VAL A 88 1.44 -8.24 3.27
C VAL A 88 0.75 -7.14 4.06
N LEU A 89 1.42 -6.00 4.32
CA LEU A 89 0.82 -4.90 5.06
C LEU A 89 -0.40 -4.31 4.34
N THR A 90 -0.27 -4.06 3.03
CA THR A 90 -1.39 -3.52 2.25
C THR A 90 -2.55 -4.50 2.23
N PHE A 91 -2.28 -5.80 2.03
CA PHE A 91 -3.31 -6.83 2.04
C PHE A 91 -4.04 -6.87 3.39
N VAL A 92 -3.31 -6.98 4.50
CA VAL A 92 -3.90 -7.09 5.84
C VAL A 92 -4.74 -5.86 6.18
N VAL A 93 -4.25 -4.66 5.86
CA VAL A 93 -4.98 -3.42 6.15
C VAL A 93 -6.25 -3.32 5.30
N VAL A 94 -6.14 -3.50 3.99
CA VAL A 94 -7.28 -3.37 3.08
C VAL A 94 -8.31 -4.48 3.34
N PHE A 95 -7.86 -5.72 3.45
CA PHE A 95 -8.73 -6.85 3.72
C PHE A 95 -9.41 -6.73 5.08
N GLY A 96 -8.67 -6.35 6.13
CA GLY A 96 -9.21 -6.11 7.46
C GLY A 96 -10.26 -4.99 7.46
N PHE A 97 -10.01 -3.91 6.71
CA PHE A 97 -10.98 -2.81 6.58
C PHE A 97 -12.25 -3.25 5.85
N LEU A 98 -12.12 -3.92 4.71
CA LEU A 98 -13.27 -4.39 3.90
C LEU A 98 -14.10 -5.46 4.61
N THR A 99 -13.48 -6.23 5.49
CA THR A 99 -14.15 -7.30 6.24
C THR A 99 -14.56 -6.90 7.66
N ASN A 100 -14.56 -5.60 7.99
CA ASN A 100 -14.84 -5.09 9.33
C ASN A 100 -14.04 -5.83 10.42
N GLY A 101 -12.72 -5.74 10.31
CA GLY A 101 -11.83 -6.39 11.28
C GLY A 101 -11.85 -7.91 11.19
N PHE A 102 -11.76 -8.47 9.97
CA PHE A 102 -11.80 -9.91 9.71
C PHE A 102 -13.11 -10.57 10.19
N GLY A 103 -14.23 -9.85 10.07
CA GLY A 103 -15.54 -10.32 10.51
C GLY A 103 -15.79 -10.18 12.02
N ALA A 104 -14.89 -9.50 12.75
CA ALA A 104 -15.04 -9.29 14.20
C ALA A 104 -16.20 -8.33 14.53
N TYR A 105 -16.53 -7.42 13.61
CA TYR A 105 -17.61 -6.44 13.80
C TYR A 105 -18.71 -6.67 12.79
N SER A 106 -19.98 -6.56 13.25
CA SER A 106 -21.12 -6.57 12.35
C SER A 106 -21.26 -5.21 11.66
N ALA A 107 -21.55 -5.21 10.36
CA ALA A 107 -21.88 -3.98 9.65
C ALA A 107 -23.32 -3.54 9.95
N GLN A 108 -23.56 -2.23 9.84
CA GLN A 108 -24.94 -1.69 9.97
C GLN A 108 -25.78 -1.91 8.69
N TYR A 109 -25.25 -2.65 7.70
CA TYR A 109 -25.91 -2.89 6.42
C TYR A 109 -26.70 -4.19 6.48
N ASP A 110 -27.98 -4.12 6.09
CA ASP A 110 -28.80 -5.32 5.96
C ASP A 110 -28.51 -6.12 4.69
N VAL A 111 -28.29 -5.43 3.58
CA VAL A 111 -27.95 -6.02 2.28
C VAL A 111 -27.15 -5.02 1.48
N SER A 112 -26.02 -5.43 0.92
CA SER A 112 -25.37 -4.73 -0.19
C SER A 112 -25.38 -5.63 -1.42
N ILE A 113 -25.83 -5.10 -2.54
CA ILE A 113 -25.92 -5.83 -3.81
C ILE A 113 -24.68 -5.48 -4.59
N ALA A 114 -23.86 -6.49 -4.89
CA ALA A 114 -22.80 -6.37 -5.87
C ALA A 114 -23.34 -6.69 -7.26
N ASP A 115 -22.83 -5.99 -8.27
CA ASP A 115 -23.36 -6.02 -9.63
C ASP A 115 -23.36 -7.41 -10.33
N SER A 116 -22.68 -8.42 -9.81
CA SER A 116 -22.43 -9.63 -10.56
C SER A 116 -22.50 -10.98 -9.86
N GLY A 117 -22.79 -11.05 -8.58
CA GLY A 117 -22.67 -12.35 -7.89
C GLY A 117 -23.55 -12.59 -6.68
N GLY A 118 -24.37 -11.64 -6.29
CA GLY A 118 -25.22 -11.73 -5.11
C GLY A 118 -24.84 -10.77 -4.00
N PRO A 119 -25.54 -10.79 -2.85
CA PRO A 119 -25.29 -9.86 -1.77
C PRO A 119 -23.94 -10.11 -1.11
N THR A 120 -23.17 -9.05 -0.92
CA THR A 120 -21.88 -9.11 -0.20
C THR A 120 -22.07 -9.15 1.32
N TRP A 121 -23.14 -8.50 1.81
CA TRP A 121 -23.51 -8.45 3.21
C TRP A 121 -24.96 -8.90 3.41
N VAL A 122 -25.22 -9.73 4.40
CA VAL A 122 -26.58 -10.13 4.83
C VAL A 122 -26.65 -10.10 6.34
N ARG A 123 -27.60 -9.37 6.88
CA ARG A 123 -27.82 -9.20 8.34
C ARG A 123 -26.54 -8.82 9.08
N GLY A 124 -25.79 -7.88 8.53
CA GLY A 124 -24.55 -7.38 9.12
C GLY A 124 -23.35 -8.32 9.08
N ARG A 125 -23.42 -9.42 8.32
CA ARG A 125 -22.33 -10.39 8.15
C ARG A 125 -21.95 -10.54 6.69
N LEU A 126 -20.67 -10.71 6.44
CA LEU A 126 -20.16 -11.01 5.10
C LEU A 126 -20.62 -12.39 4.63
N THR A 127 -21.12 -12.44 3.41
CA THR A 127 -21.38 -13.69 2.71
C THR A 127 -20.08 -14.30 2.16
N PRO A 128 -20.07 -15.58 1.76
CA PRO A 128 -18.92 -16.17 1.06
C PRO A 128 -18.49 -15.36 -0.17
N HIS A 129 -19.47 -14.81 -0.90
CA HIS A 129 -19.21 -13.93 -2.05
C HIS A 129 -18.53 -12.62 -1.60
N GLY A 130 -19.01 -11.98 -0.53
CA GLY A 130 -18.38 -10.78 0.03
C GLY A 130 -16.95 -10.99 0.52
N TRP A 131 -16.65 -12.15 1.10
CA TRP A 131 -15.30 -12.53 1.46
C TRP A 131 -14.39 -12.65 0.23
N PHE A 132 -14.89 -13.26 -0.85
CA PHE A 132 -14.16 -13.42 -2.09
C PHE A 132 -13.86 -12.08 -2.77
N GLU A 133 -14.86 -11.19 -2.85
CA GLU A 133 -14.67 -9.84 -3.39
C GLU A 133 -13.68 -9.01 -2.58
N ALA A 134 -13.79 -9.04 -1.25
CA ALA A 134 -12.83 -8.36 -0.37
C ALA A 134 -11.40 -8.89 -0.58
N PHE A 135 -11.25 -10.21 -0.75
CA PHE A 135 -9.95 -10.82 -1.04
C PHE A 135 -9.39 -10.36 -2.40
N GLN A 136 -10.20 -10.39 -3.46
CA GLN A 136 -9.77 -9.96 -4.78
C GLN A 136 -9.34 -8.48 -4.76
N PHE A 137 -10.13 -7.62 -4.17
CA PHE A 137 -9.81 -6.21 -4.08
C PHE A 137 -8.53 -5.95 -3.26
N ALA A 138 -8.39 -6.62 -2.12
CA ALA A 138 -7.18 -6.52 -1.30
C ALA A 138 -5.93 -7.03 -2.05
N ALA A 139 -6.06 -8.10 -2.83
CA ALA A 139 -4.97 -8.62 -3.65
C ALA A 139 -4.53 -7.62 -4.74
N ILE A 140 -5.49 -6.96 -5.40
CA ILE A 140 -5.20 -5.90 -6.38
C ILE A 140 -4.49 -4.71 -5.68
N CYS A 141 -5.01 -4.25 -4.55
CA CYS A 141 -4.38 -3.17 -3.78
C CYS A 141 -2.96 -3.54 -3.32
N SER A 142 -2.71 -4.82 -3.03
CA SER A 142 -1.39 -5.31 -2.62
C SER A 142 -0.33 -5.17 -3.73
N ALA A 143 -0.73 -5.24 -5.00
CA ALA A 143 0.17 -4.94 -6.10
C ALA A 143 0.64 -3.46 -6.07
N VAL A 144 -0.25 -2.54 -5.72
CA VAL A 144 0.12 -1.13 -5.48
C VAL A 144 1.08 -1.03 -4.29
N GLY A 145 0.81 -1.75 -3.20
CA GLY A 145 1.69 -1.84 -2.04
C GLY A 145 3.09 -2.33 -2.38
N ALA A 146 3.21 -3.31 -3.28
CA ALA A 146 4.50 -3.79 -3.79
C ALA A 146 5.30 -2.70 -4.51
N VAL A 147 4.64 -1.95 -5.39
CA VAL A 147 5.28 -0.85 -6.15
C VAL A 147 5.71 0.28 -5.21
N VAL A 148 4.86 0.64 -4.25
CA VAL A 148 5.18 1.66 -3.22
C VAL A 148 6.39 1.21 -2.39
N ALA A 149 6.41 -0.03 -1.91
CA ALA A 149 7.51 -0.57 -1.13
C ALA A 149 8.83 -0.60 -1.92
N LEU A 150 8.77 -0.95 -3.20
CA LEU A 150 9.93 -0.90 -4.09
C LEU A 150 10.45 0.54 -4.27
N ALA A 151 9.54 1.52 -4.43
CA ALA A 151 9.90 2.93 -4.54
C ALA A 151 10.58 3.44 -3.26
N VAL A 152 10.00 3.12 -2.09
CA VAL A 152 10.60 3.43 -0.78
C VAL A 152 12.00 2.83 -0.67
N TRP A 153 12.12 1.53 -0.97
CA TRP A 153 13.38 0.82 -0.87
C TRP A 153 14.45 1.42 -1.79
N ARG A 154 14.11 1.70 -3.05
CA ARG A 154 15.05 2.23 -4.06
C ARG A 154 15.62 3.59 -3.67
N VAL A 155 14.84 4.42 -2.99
CA VAL A 155 15.27 5.75 -2.52
C VAL A 155 16.01 5.65 -1.18
N ALA A 156 15.50 4.82 -0.25
CA ALA A 156 16.04 4.70 1.10
C ALA A 156 17.39 3.97 1.14
N TYR A 157 17.63 3.00 0.25
CA TYR A 157 18.83 2.17 0.28
C TYR A 157 19.77 2.43 -0.89
N ARG A 158 21.06 2.53 -0.57
CA ARG A 158 22.15 2.57 -1.56
C ARG A 158 22.97 1.31 -1.46
N ARG A 159 23.30 0.73 -2.60
CA ARG A 159 24.26 -0.36 -2.68
C ARG A 159 25.65 0.21 -2.34
N GLU A 160 26.33 -0.35 -1.36
CA GLU A 160 27.73 -0.06 -1.12
C GLU A 160 28.53 -0.77 -2.23
N THR A 161 28.98 -0.01 -3.21
CA THR A 161 30.07 -0.46 -4.07
C THR A 161 31.29 -0.52 -3.18
N GLY A 162 31.74 -1.75 -2.88
CA GLY A 162 33.02 -1.96 -2.20
C GLY A 162 34.13 -1.39 -3.06
N GLU A 163 34.38 -0.09 -2.95
CA GLU A 163 35.68 0.45 -3.27
C GLU A 163 36.63 -0.15 -2.24
N ALA A 164 37.28 -1.22 -2.69
CA ALA A 164 38.48 -1.72 -2.04
C ALA A 164 39.36 -0.51 -1.80
N THR A 165 39.42 -0.05 -0.56
CA THR A 165 40.48 0.84 -0.08
C THR A 165 41.81 0.13 -0.22
N GLY A 166 42.30 0.07 -1.43
CA GLY A 166 43.73 -0.08 -1.72
C GLY A 166 44.40 1.24 -1.39
N ARG A 167 44.55 1.53 -0.11
CA ARG A 167 45.58 2.45 0.39
C ARG A 167 46.51 1.64 1.27
N SER A 168 47.47 1.04 0.58
CA SER A 168 48.78 0.66 1.13
C SER A 168 49.60 1.91 1.41
#